data_3f6c008f3dfd415a706086a0302a7efe
#
_entry.id   3f6c008f3dfd415a706086a0302a7efe
#
_cell.length_a   1.000
_cell.length_b   1.000
_cell.length_c   1.000
_cell.angle_alpha   90.00
_cell.angle_beta   90.00
_cell.angle_gamma   90.00
#
_symmetry.space_group_name_H-M   'P 1'
#
loop_
_entity.id
_entity.type
_entity.pdbx_description
1 polymer ?
#
loop_
_entity_poly.entity_id
_entity_poly.type
_entity_poly.pdbx_seq_one_letter_code
_entity_poly.pdbx_strand_id
1 'polypeptide(L)'
;ENIGLEATKVKLDRGHIVTDGYGATGEAGLYAIGDVTGAPWLAHKASHEGIICIEKIAGMKHVHPIEDNSVPGCTYCRPQVASVGLTETKAKQAGYEIKVGKFPFLANGKAIALGDDEGLIKTIFDAKTGALLGAHMIGPEVTELIQGYVVARSLETTEAELMHTIFPHPTLSEAMHESVLDAYDRAIHF
;
A
#
# COMPACT_ATOMS: atom_id res chain seq x y z
N GLU A 1 -16.75 7.00 -23.61
CA GLU A 1 -17.05 8.19 -24.41
C GLU A 1 -18.46 8.10 -24.99
N ASN A 2 -19.13 9.24 -25.16
CA ASN A 2 -20.48 9.32 -25.74
C ASN A 2 -21.57 8.52 -24.97
N ILE A 3 -21.52 8.54 -23.65
CA ILE A 3 -22.49 7.87 -22.76
C ILE A 3 -23.51 8.84 -22.16
N GLY A 4 -23.56 10.07 -22.62
CA GLY A 4 -24.56 11.08 -22.23
C GLY A 4 -24.21 11.86 -20.95
N LEU A 5 -22.96 11.84 -20.48
CA LEU A 5 -22.53 12.58 -19.27
C LEU A 5 -22.71 14.10 -19.40
N GLU A 6 -22.65 14.61 -20.63
CA GLU A 6 -22.87 16.04 -20.97
C GLU A 6 -24.27 16.54 -20.61
N ALA A 7 -25.23 15.64 -20.48
CA ALA A 7 -26.59 15.96 -20.05
C ALA A 7 -26.78 15.95 -18.51
N THR A 8 -25.72 15.68 -17.76
CA THR A 8 -25.71 15.58 -16.30
C THR A 8 -24.85 16.65 -15.65
N LYS A 9 -24.85 16.73 -14.32
CA LYS A 9 -23.96 17.59 -13.55
C LYS A 9 -22.59 16.97 -13.27
N VAL A 10 -22.29 15.80 -13.86
CA VAL A 10 -21.00 15.12 -13.71
C VAL A 10 -19.87 15.98 -14.23
N LYS A 11 -18.83 16.13 -13.42
CA LYS A 11 -17.60 16.82 -13.83
C LYS A 11 -16.54 15.79 -14.22
N LEU A 12 -15.76 16.13 -15.25
CA LEU A 12 -14.62 15.33 -15.68
C LEU A 12 -13.32 16.08 -15.41
N ASP A 13 -12.31 15.37 -14.94
CA ASP A 13 -10.90 15.80 -14.89
C ASP A 13 -10.05 14.80 -15.66
N ARG A 14 -9.39 15.26 -16.72
CA ARG A 14 -8.53 14.43 -17.58
C ARG A 14 -9.16 13.10 -18.00
N GLY A 15 -10.47 13.14 -18.30
CA GLY A 15 -11.23 11.96 -18.74
C GLY A 15 -11.79 11.08 -17.63
N HIS A 16 -11.53 11.37 -16.38
CA HIS A 16 -12.08 10.66 -15.23
C HIS A 16 -13.24 11.41 -14.59
N ILE A 17 -14.19 10.68 -14.04
CA ILE A 17 -15.33 11.27 -13.30
C ILE A 17 -14.83 11.76 -11.94
N VAL A 18 -15.07 13.05 -11.67
CA VAL A 18 -14.77 13.64 -10.36
C VAL A 18 -15.82 13.20 -9.35
N THR A 19 -15.38 12.62 -8.24
CA THR A 19 -16.23 12.21 -7.13
C THR A 19 -15.74 12.82 -5.81
N ASP A 20 -16.61 12.85 -4.81
CA ASP A 20 -16.15 12.94 -3.43
C ASP A 20 -15.51 11.61 -2.97
N GLY A 21 -14.98 11.54 -1.78
CA GLY A 21 -14.36 10.30 -1.27
C GLY A 21 -15.34 9.12 -1.07
N TYR A 22 -16.62 9.30 -1.38
CA TYR A 22 -17.72 8.33 -1.22
C TYR A 22 -18.38 7.95 -2.55
N GLY A 23 -17.80 8.37 -3.68
CA GLY A 23 -18.27 8.05 -5.02
C GLY A 23 -19.36 8.96 -5.56
N ALA A 24 -19.84 9.98 -4.83
CA ALA A 24 -20.87 10.88 -5.34
C ALA A 24 -20.32 11.79 -6.45
N THR A 25 -21.04 11.88 -7.58
CA THR A 25 -20.60 12.60 -8.79
C THR A 25 -21.08 14.05 -8.86
N GLY A 26 -21.93 14.48 -7.90
CA GLY A 26 -22.65 15.77 -7.95
C GLY A 26 -23.97 15.70 -8.72
N GLU A 27 -24.26 14.64 -9.48
CA GLU A 27 -25.58 14.33 -10.02
C GLU A 27 -26.35 13.47 -9.04
N ALA A 28 -27.59 13.86 -8.71
CA ALA A 28 -28.39 13.14 -7.73
C ALA A 28 -28.67 11.69 -8.14
N GLY A 29 -28.31 10.73 -7.28
CA GLY A 29 -28.51 9.30 -7.50
C GLY A 29 -27.51 8.66 -8.46
N LEU A 30 -26.48 9.41 -8.91
CA LEU A 30 -25.42 8.89 -9.76
C LEU A 30 -24.09 8.86 -9.01
N TYR A 31 -23.47 7.69 -8.96
CA TYR A 31 -22.21 7.43 -8.29
C TYR A 31 -21.21 6.82 -9.25
N ALA A 32 -19.92 7.01 -9.00
CA ALA A 32 -18.84 6.44 -9.78
C ALA A 32 -17.73 5.89 -8.86
N ILE A 33 -17.24 4.71 -9.21
CA ILE A 33 -16.17 4.00 -8.48
C ILE A 33 -15.21 3.34 -9.47
N GLY A 34 -14.02 2.97 -9.00
CA GLY A 34 -13.04 2.22 -9.76
C GLY A 34 -12.30 3.07 -10.77
N ASP A 35 -11.91 2.45 -11.87
CA ASP A 35 -11.00 3.04 -12.87
C ASP A 35 -11.52 4.33 -13.48
N VAL A 36 -12.83 4.48 -13.59
CA VAL A 36 -13.48 5.66 -14.13
C VAL A 36 -13.27 6.91 -13.28
N THR A 37 -12.91 6.75 -11.99
CA THR A 37 -12.63 7.86 -11.07
C THR A 37 -11.15 8.23 -10.99
N GLY A 38 -10.28 7.53 -11.71
CA GLY A 38 -8.85 7.80 -11.77
C GLY A 38 -7.97 6.76 -11.08
N ALA A 39 -6.66 6.99 -11.22
CA ALA A 39 -5.64 6.10 -10.65
C ALA A 39 -5.66 6.10 -9.10
N PRO A 40 -5.14 5.02 -8.47
CA PRO A 40 -4.60 3.82 -9.09
C PRO A 40 -5.70 2.90 -9.67
N TRP A 41 -5.47 2.35 -10.87
CA TRP A 41 -6.43 1.48 -11.56
C TRP A 41 -6.27 0.04 -11.09
N LEU A 42 -6.91 -0.28 -9.96
CA LEU A 42 -6.74 -1.52 -9.24
C LEU A 42 -8.10 -2.07 -8.80
N ALA A 43 -8.34 -3.34 -9.07
CA ALA A 43 -9.60 -4.02 -8.77
C ALA A 43 -9.97 -3.96 -7.27
N HIS A 44 -8.99 -4.14 -6.38
CA HIS A 44 -9.22 -4.07 -4.95
C HIS A 44 -9.54 -2.65 -4.46
N LYS A 45 -9.00 -1.58 -5.09
CA LYS A 45 -9.44 -0.21 -4.86
C LYS A 45 -10.91 -0.05 -5.22
N ALA A 46 -11.30 -0.46 -6.42
CA ALA A 46 -12.68 -0.39 -6.88
C ALA A 46 -13.67 -1.13 -5.98
N SER A 47 -13.28 -2.33 -5.48
CA SER A 47 -14.09 -3.11 -4.54
C SER A 47 -14.32 -2.37 -3.22
N HIS A 48 -13.29 -1.78 -2.65
CA HIS A 48 -13.40 -1.00 -1.41
C HIS A 48 -14.19 0.31 -1.62
N GLU A 49 -13.99 1.01 -2.73
CA GLU A 49 -14.81 2.18 -3.09
C GLU A 49 -16.29 1.82 -3.20
N GLY A 50 -16.61 0.65 -3.77
CA GLY A 50 -17.98 0.15 -3.88
C GLY A 50 -18.62 -0.10 -2.52
N ILE A 51 -17.91 -0.72 -1.59
CA ILE A 51 -18.37 -0.94 -0.21
C ILE A 51 -18.64 0.40 0.47
N ILE A 52 -17.65 1.30 0.46
CA ILE A 52 -17.74 2.64 1.07
C ILE A 52 -18.91 3.44 0.50
N CYS A 53 -19.10 3.39 -0.82
CA CYS A 53 -20.19 4.07 -1.50
C CYS A 53 -21.56 3.57 -1.03
N ILE A 54 -21.77 2.25 -1.00
CA ILE A 54 -23.04 1.66 -0.56
C ILE A 54 -23.30 1.89 0.92
N GLU A 55 -22.31 1.76 1.78
CA GLU A 55 -22.43 2.04 3.20
C GLU A 55 -22.82 3.52 3.46
N LYS A 56 -22.23 4.43 2.68
CA LYS A 56 -22.57 5.87 2.75
C LYS A 56 -24.01 6.13 2.29
N ILE A 57 -24.45 5.52 1.19
CA ILE A 57 -25.84 5.60 0.70
C ILE A 57 -26.81 5.05 1.74
N ALA A 58 -26.46 3.94 2.41
CA ALA A 58 -27.26 3.32 3.46
C ALA A 58 -27.29 4.12 4.77
N GLY A 59 -26.55 5.21 4.88
CA GLY A 59 -26.48 6.04 6.08
C GLY A 59 -25.76 5.37 7.25
N MET A 60 -24.86 4.45 6.99
CA MET A 60 -24.05 3.81 8.04
C MET A 60 -23.15 4.86 8.73
N LYS A 61 -22.93 4.65 10.02
CA LYS A 61 -22.01 5.47 10.81
C LYS A 61 -20.57 5.00 10.62
N HIS A 62 -19.62 5.94 10.79
CA HIS A 62 -18.18 5.65 10.74
C HIS A 62 -17.67 5.10 9.40
N VAL A 63 -18.30 5.55 8.31
CA VAL A 63 -17.79 5.29 6.95
C VAL A 63 -16.73 6.35 6.63
N HIS A 64 -15.54 5.88 6.27
CA HIS A 64 -14.40 6.73 5.90
C HIS A 64 -13.98 6.47 4.46
N PRO A 65 -13.57 7.50 3.71
CA PRO A 65 -13.00 7.31 2.38
C PRO A 65 -11.66 6.55 2.47
N ILE A 66 -11.22 6.00 1.35
CA ILE A 66 -9.88 5.40 1.26
C ILE A 66 -8.84 6.50 1.50
N GLU A 67 -7.91 6.25 2.41
CA GLU A 67 -6.80 7.15 2.68
C GLU A 67 -5.77 7.13 1.54
N ASP A 68 -5.22 8.28 1.23
CA ASP A 68 -4.13 8.40 0.27
C ASP A 68 -2.95 7.49 0.65
N ASN A 69 -2.38 6.82 -0.34
CA ASN A 69 -1.27 5.89 -0.18
C ASN A 69 -1.54 4.64 0.70
N SER A 70 -2.79 4.33 1.04
CA SER A 70 -3.16 3.09 1.76
C SER A 70 -3.36 1.90 0.81
N VAL A 71 -3.63 2.14 -0.46
CA VAL A 71 -3.88 1.10 -1.45
C VAL A 71 -2.57 0.45 -1.88
N PRO A 72 -2.38 -0.88 -1.65
CA PRO A 72 -1.20 -1.58 -2.12
C PRO A 72 -1.22 -1.75 -3.64
N GLY A 73 -0.04 -1.60 -4.26
CA GLY A 73 0.16 -1.89 -5.67
C GLY A 73 0.95 -3.18 -5.84
N CYS A 74 0.50 -4.07 -6.75
CA CYS A 74 1.17 -5.32 -7.07
C CYS A 74 1.35 -5.44 -8.59
N THR A 75 2.55 -5.88 -9.01
CA THR A 75 2.85 -6.25 -10.40
C THR A 75 3.27 -7.70 -10.44
N TYR A 76 2.46 -8.50 -11.13
CA TYR A 76 2.60 -9.96 -11.22
C TYR A 76 3.55 -10.34 -12.38
N CYS A 77 4.81 -9.98 -12.21
CA CYS A 77 5.89 -10.29 -13.13
C CYS A 77 6.93 -11.21 -12.45
N ARG A 78 8.09 -11.42 -13.05
CA ARG A 78 9.19 -12.15 -12.42
C ARG A 78 10.50 -11.36 -12.60
N PRO A 79 11.10 -10.93 -11.47
CA PRO A 79 10.62 -10.97 -10.08
C PRO A 79 9.35 -10.16 -9.89
N GLN A 80 8.50 -10.51 -8.90
CA GLN A 80 7.30 -9.76 -8.55
C GLN A 80 7.68 -8.40 -7.95
N VAL A 81 6.75 -7.42 -8.07
CA VAL A 81 6.92 -6.10 -7.44
C VAL A 81 5.68 -5.78 -6.62
N ALA A 82 5.87 -5.29 -5.40
CA ALA A 82 4.78 -4.83 -4.55
C ALA A 82 5.16 -3.59 -3.74
N SER A 83 4.18 -2.74 -3.45
CA SER A 83 4.43 -1.53 -2.67
C SER A 83 3.17 -1.04 -1.96
N VAL A 84 3.35 -0.35 -0.84
CA VAL A 84 2.32 0.40 -0.15
C VAL A 84 2.94 1.63 0.51
N GLY A 85 2.20 2.72 0.58
CA GLY A 85 2.63 3.93 1.29
C GLY A 85 3.54 4.86 0.47
N LEU A 86 4.31 5.67 1.19
CA LEU A 86 5.15 6.71 0.63
C LEU A 86 6.48 6.12 0.13
N THR A 87 6.96 6.62 -1.00
CA THR A 87 8.37 6.46 -1.40
C THR A 87 9.25 7.40 -0.58
N GLU A 88 10.58 7.16 -0.54
CA GLU A 88 11.53 8.07 0.11
C GLU A 88 11.38 9.52 -0.36
N THR A 89 11.22 9.71 -1.67
CA THR A 89 11.05 11.04 -2.28
C THR A 89 9.76 11.70 -1.80
N LYS A 90 8.63 10.96 -1.82
CA LYS A 90 7.34 11.49 -1.36
C LYS A 90 7.34 11.79 0.14
N ALA A 91 7.95 10.93 0.95
CA ALA A 91 8.06 11.14 2.39
C ALA A 91 8.86 12.41 2.71
N LYS A 92 10.01 12.61 2.06
CA LYS A 92 10.83 13.83 2.20
C LYS A 92 10.08 15.08 1.71
N GLN A 93 9.36 15.00 0.60
CA GLN A 93 8.54 16.11 0.09
C GLN A 93 7.39 16.46 1.03
N ALA A 94 6.85 15.49 1.76
CA ALA A 94 5.85 15.69 2.80
C ALA A 94 6.43 16.22 4.13
N GLY A 95 7.75 16.43 4.21
CA GLY A 95 8.42 17.00 5.38
C GLY A 95 8.85 16.00 6.45
N TYR A 96 8.76 14.69 6.18
CA TYR A 96 9.24 13.68 7.10
C TYR A 96 10.77 13.60 7.13
N GLU A 97 11.31 13.47 8.32
CA GLU A 97 12.66 12.90 8.53
C GLU A 97 12.50 11.37 8.51
N ILE A 98 13.28 10.69 7.67
CA ILE A 98 13.03 9.26 7.43
C ILE A 98 14.23 8.40 7.86
N LYS A 99 13.88 7.19 8.33
CA LYS A 99 14.78 6.04 8.42
C LYS A 99 14.40 5.03 7.35
N VAL A 100 15.39 4.44 6.70
CA VAL A 100 15.19 3.51 5.59
C VAL A 100 15.94 2.23 5.89
N GLY A 101 15.24 1.11 5.88
CA GLY A 101 15.84 -0.20 5.94
C GLY A 101 15.74 -0.92 4.59
N LYS A 102 16.72 -1.77 4.31
CA LYS A 102 16.78 -2.59 3.10
C LYS A 102 17.32 -3.96 3.46
N PHE A 103 16.66 -5.00 3.00
CA PHE A 103 17.16 -6.35 3.19
C PHE A 103 17.04 -7.15 1.90
N PRO A 104 18.17 -7.68 1.36
CA PRO A 104 18.15 -8.46 0.13
C PRO A 104 17.73 -9.91 0.39
N PHE A 105 16.97 -10.50 -0.53
CA PHE A 105 16.54 -11.89 -0.42
C PHE A 105 17.71 -12.88 -0.46
N LEU A 106 18.84 -12.52 -1.04
CA LEU A 106 20.05 -13.36 -1.05
C LEU A 106 20.56 -13.68 0.38
N ALA A 107 20.16 -12.93 1.39
CA ALA A 107 20.48 -13.17 2.80
C ALA A 107 19.33 -13.88 3.55
N ASN A 108 18.24 -14.20 2.88
CA ASN A 108 17.10 -14.90 3.47
C ASN A 108 17.21 -16.41 3.25
N GLY A 109 17.25 -17.19 4.35
CA GLY A 109 17.44 -18.65 4.28
C GLY A 109 16.36 -19.39 3.48
N LYS A 110 15.11 -18.92 3.49
CA LYS A 110 14.04 -19.54 2.69
C LYS A 110 14.19 -19.24 1.21
N ALA A 111 14.56 -18.02 0.84
CA ALA A 111 14.82 -17.64 -0.55
C ALA A 111 15.97 -18.46 -1.14
N ILE A 112 17.06 -18.62 -0.39
CA ILE A 112 18.20 -19.47 -0.76
C ILE A 112 17.75 -20.92 -0.96
N ALA A 113 16.97 -21.47 -0.02
CA ALA A 113 16.47 -22.85 -0.10
C ALA A 113 15.53 -23.09 -1.30
N LEU A 114 14.80 -22.06 -1.75
CA LEU A 114 13.95 -22.12 -2.93
C LEU A 114 14.73 -21.91 -4.24
N GLY A 115 15.97 -21.40 -4.18
CA GLY A 115 16.73 -20.98 -5.36
C GLY A 115 16.13 -19.76 -6.06
N ASP A 116 15.43 -18.90 -5.32
CA ASP A 116 14.80 -17.67 -5.81
C ASP A 116 15.11 -16.54 -4.81
N ASP A 117 16.33 -16.01 -4.87
CA ASP A 117 16.91 -15.08 -3.91
C ASP A 117 17.20 -13.69 -4.51
N GLU A 118 16.67 -13.42 -5.71
CA GLU A 118 16.80 -12.13 -6.37
C GLU A 118 15.83 -11.11 -5.79
N GLY A 119 16.32 -9.90 -5.49
CA GLY A 119 15.49 -8.78 -5.05
C GLY A 119 15.75 -8.34 -3.62
N LEU A 120 14.86 -7.48 -3.13
CA LEU A 120 14.98 -6.88 -1.78
C LEU A 120 13.63 -6.41 -1.24
N ILE A 121 13.59 -6.20 0.05
CA ILE A 121 12.55 -5.47 0.77
C ILE A 121 13.14 -4.15 1.27
N LYS A 122 12.39 -3.06 1.08
CA LYS A 122 12.71 -1.73 1.60
C LYS A 122 11.56 -1.20 2.44
N THR A 123 11.86 -0.74 3.65
CA THR A 123 10.93 -0.08 4.57
C THR A 123 11.34 1.38 4.80
N ILE A 124 10.34 2.23 5.04
CA ILE A 124 10.53 3.67 5.28
C ILE A 124 9.74 4.05 6.53
N PHE A 125 10.41 4.61 7.52
CA PHE A 125 9.83 5.02 8.80
C PHE A 125 9.98 6.52 9.00
N ASP A 126 9.03 7.12 9.71
CA ASP A 126 9.21 8.46 10.28
C ASP A 126 10.22 8.38 11.44
N ALA A 127 11.32 9.11 11.34
CA ALA A 127 12.36 9.11 12.35
C ALA A 127 11.92 9.67 13.72
N LYS A 128 10.82 10.44 13.75
CA LYS A 128 10.32 11.08 14.98
C LYS A 128 9.34 10.19 15.74
N THR A 129 8.45 9.52 15.00
CA THR A 129 7.35 8.76 15.61
C THR A 129 7.54 7.26 15.51
N GLY A 130 8.43 6.81 14.63
CA GLY A 130 8.61 5.40 14.32
C GLY A 130 7.55 4.82 13.39
N ALA A 131 6.56 5.61 12.96
CA ALA A 131 5.47 5.14 12.11
C ALA A 131 5.97 4.59 10.77
N LEU A 132 5.41 3.46 10.33
CA LEU A 132 5.69 2.88 9.01
C LEU A 132 5.04 3.73 7.92
N LEU A 133 5.84 4.52 7.20
CA LEU A 133 5.39 5.40 6.12
C LEU A 133 5.20 4.66 4.79
N GLY A 134 6.00 3.64 4.53
CA GLY A 134 5.90 2.87 3.29
C GLY A 134 6.79 1.65 3.25
N ALA A 135 6.43 0.72 2.36
CA ALA A 135 7.20 -0.47 2.05
C ALA A 135 7.19 -0.75 0.55
N HIS A 136 8.33 -1.14 0.01
CA HIS A 136 8.54 -1.41 -1.40
C HIS A 136 9.38 -2.66 -1.56
N MET A 137 8.91 -3.59 -2.36
CA MET A 137 9.49 -4.92 -2.48
C MET A 137 9.64 -5.33 -3.95
N ILE A 138 10.71 -6.05 -4.23
CA ILE A 138 10.89 -6.77 -5.49
C ILE A 138 11.49 -8.13 -5.15
N GLY A 139 10.93 -9.23 -5.68
CA GLY A 139 11.42 -10.57 -5.41
C GLY A 139 10.34 -11.64 -5.36
N PRO A 140 10.64 -12.81 -4.77
CA PRO A 140 9.70 -13.90 -4.67
C PRO A 140 8.55 -13.58 -3.72
N GLU A 141 7.33 -13.93 -4.13
CA GLU A 141 6.09 -13.85 -3.33
C GLU A 141 5.80 -12.47 -2.69
N VAL A 142 6.42 -11.39 -3.17
CA VAL A 142 6.25 -10.07 -2.57
C VAL A 142 4.83 -9.52 -2.72
N THR A 143 4.06 -10.00 -3.69
CA THR A 143 2.64 -9.65 -3.87
C THR A 143 1.75 -10.24 -2.77
N GLU A 144 2.17 -11.34 -2.14
CA GLU A 144 1.54 -11.91 -0.95
C GLU A 144 2.09 -11.27 0.32
N LEU A 145 3.41 -11.08 0.41
CA LEU A 145 4.09 -10.53 1.60
C LEU A 145 3.68 -9.11 1.93
N ILE A 146 3.40 -8.26 0.93
CA ILE A 146 3.07 -6.85 1.13
C ILE A 146 1.87 -6.66 2.08
N GLN A 147 0.97 -7.64 2.15
CA GLN A 147 -0.21 -7.59 3.01
C GLN A 147 0.15 -7.40 4.49
N GLY A 148 1.27 -7.94 4.94
CA GLY A 148 1.76 -7.71 6.31
C GLY A 148 1.98 -6.23 6.63
N TYR A 149 2.59 -5.49 5.71
CA TYR A 149 2.79 -4.05 5.87
C TYR A 149 1.51 -3.22 5.65
N VAL A 150 0.58 -3.69 4.82
CA VAL A 150 -0.73 -3.05 4.68
C VAL A 150 -1.49 -3.09 6.00
N VAL A 151 -1.52 -4.26 6.66
CA VAL A 151 -2.15 -4.43 7.99
C VAL A 151 -1.42 -3.58 9.04
N ALA A 152 -0.09 -3.62 9.07
CA ALA A 152 0.70 -2.83 10.00
C ALA A 152 0.38 -1.32 9.87
N ARG A 153 0.32 -0.79 8.64
CA ARG A 153 -0.05 0.61 8.40
C ARG A 153 -1.47 0.94 8.82
N SER A 154 -2.43 0.06 8.53
CA SER A 154 -3.83 0.25 8.95
C SER A 154 -4.02 0.26 10.47
N LEU A 155 -3.11 -0.37 11.20
CA LEU A 155 -3.06 -0.38 12.66
C LEU A 155 -2.15 0.72 13.24
N GLU A 156 -1.66 1.64 12.40
CA GLU A 156 -0.74 2.71 12.79
C GLU A 156 0.51 2.20 13.54
N THR A 157 0.99 1.02 13.14
CA THR A 157 2.10 0.32 13.78
C THR A 157 3.41 1.08 13.62
N THR A 158 4.20 1.12 14.68
CA THR A 158 5.56 1.68 14.66
C THR A 158 6.62 0.58 14.45
N GLU A 159 7.87 0.99 14.31
CA GLU A 159 9.00 0.08 14.22
C GLU A 159 9.11 -0.84 15.43
N ALA A 160 8.73 -0.36 16.62
CA ALA A 160 8.87 -1.10 17.86
C ALA A 160 8.02 -2.39 17.83
N GLU A 161 6.76 -2.31 17.42
CA GLU A 161 5.89 -3.47 17.31
C GLU A 161 6.41 -4.43 16.23
N LEU A 162 6.87 -3.90 15.08
CA LEU A 162 7.40 -4.73 14.00
C LEU A 162 8.70 -5.44 14.39
N MET A 163 9.60 -4.78 15.12
CA MET A 163 10.81 -5.39 15.64
C MET A 163 10.56 -6.48 16.68
N HIS A 164 9.48 -6.35 17.47
CA HIS A 164 9.14 -7.31 18.52
C HIS A 164 8.19 -8.41 18.05
N THR A 165 7.63 -8.28 16.84
CA THR A 165 6.77 -9.33 16.26
C THR A 165 7.60 -10.56 15.91
N ILE A 166 7.11 -11.74 16.30
CA ILE A 166 7.74 -13.01 15.98
C ILE A 166 7.35 -13.41 14.55
N PHE A 167 8.35 -13.55 13.69
CA PHE A 167 8.19 -14.08 12.34
C PHE A 167 8.52 -15.57 12.31
N PRO A 168 7.72 -16.40 11.62
CA PRO A 168 7.97 -17.84 11.57
C PRO A 168 9.23 -18.17 10.75
N HIS A 169 9.96 -19.19 11.17
CA HIS A 169 11.15 -19.70 10.52
C HIS A 169 10.96 -21.14 10.00
N PRO A 170 11.39 -21.51 8.74
CA PRO A 170 11.99 -20.61 7.73
C PRO A 170 10.92 -20.05 6.79
N THR A 171 10.92 -18.74 6.57
CA THR A 171 9.98 -18.06 5.68
C THR A 171 10.62 -16.91 4.91
N LEU A 172 9.96 -16.48 3.81
CA LEU A 172 10.31 -15.25 3.11
C LEU A 172 9.94 -14.00 3.94
N SER A 173 8.93 -14.10 4.81
CA SER A 173 8.50 -12.98 5.65
C SER A 173 9.55 -12.55 6.69
N GLU A 174 10.55 -13.39 7.02
CA GLU A 174 11.68 -12.96 7.85
C GLU A 174 12.48 -11.83 7.20
N ALA A 175 12.52 -11.75 5.86
CA ALA A 175 13.13 -10.62 5.16
C ALA A 175 12.39 -9.29 5.44
N MET A 176 11.10 -9.34 5.74
CA MET A 176 10.33 -8.17 6.19
C MET A 176 10.84 -7.69 7.55
N HIS A 177 11.02 -8.60 8.50
CA HIS A 177 11.56 -8.29 9.83
C HIS A 177 12.96 -7.69 9.74
N GLU A 178 13.85 -8.32 8.99
CA GLU A 178 15.22 -7.84 8.79
C GLU A 178 15.28 -6.44 8.17
N SER A 179 14.40 -6.14 7.21
CA SER A 179 14.31 -4.79 6.63
C SER A 179 13.89 -3.73 7.67
N VAL A 180 13.06 -4.09 8.65
CA VAL A 180 12.71 -3.19 9.77
C VAL A 180 13.91 -3.00 10.69
N LEU A 181 14.61 -4.08 11.04
CA LEU A 181 15.82 -4.03 11.87
C LEU A 181 16.93 -3.19 11.23
N ASP A 182 17.13 -3.33 9.91
CA ASP A 182 18.15 -2.58 9.17
C ASP A 182 17.92 -1.06 9.22
N ALA A 183 16.67 -0.60 9.19
CA ALA A 183 16.34 0.82 9.34
C ALA A 183 16.88 1.45 10.64
N TYR A 184 17.26 0.63 11.60
CA TYR A 184 17.73 1.02 12.93
C TYR A 184 19.10 0.41 13.28
N ASP A 185 19.88 0.02 12.28
CA ASP A 185 21.23 -0.56 12.43
C ASP A 185 21.23 -1.84 13.30
N ARG A 186 20.19 -2.66 13.20
CA ARG A 186 19.97 -3.87 14.02
C ARG A 186 19.80 -5.15 13.20
N ALA A 187 20.01 -5.11 11.88
CA ALA A 187 19.97 -6.32 11.05
C ALA A 187 20.89 -7.42 11.63
N ILE A 188 20.43 -8.68 11.54
CA ILE A 188 21.14 -9.82 12.14
C ILE A 188 21.89 -10.61 11.06
N HIS A 189 21.30 -10.73 9.86
CA HIS A 189 21.79 -11.64 8.83
C HIS A 189 22.47 -10.95 7.64
N PHE A 190 22.56 -9.63 7.63
CA PHE A 190 23.18 -8.87 6.53
C PHE A 190 23.83 -7.57 7.00
#